data_fcd44767ba3578f963f04b0522e8e17e
#
_entry.id   fcd44767ba3578f963f04b0522e8e17e
#
_cell.length_a   1.000
_cell.length_b   1.000
_cell.length_c   1.000
_cell.angle_alpha   90.00
_cell.angle_beta   90.00
_cell.angle_gamma   90.00
#
_symmetry.space_group_name_H-M   'P 1'
#
loop_
_entity.id
_entity.type
_entity.pdbx_description
1 polymer ?
#
loop_
_entity_poly.entity_id
_entity_poly.type
_entity_poly.pdbx_seq_one_letter_code
_entity_poly.pdbx_strand_id
1 'polypeptide(L)'
;RKCLLQYGSTLRNLGRYDESLAVLDRARAEFPDSESVQTWHALSLHAAGRSDAAVAELMELAADRIRTPDLLRYEAALRGNAEYLRTVDREQHPVG
;
A
#
# COMPACT_ATOMS: atom_id res chain seq x y z
N ARG A 1 2.92 16.69 2.29
CA ARG A 1 3.03 15.38 1.60
C ARG A 1 4.49 14.97 1.40
N LYS A 2 5.27 15.83 0.79
CA LYS A 2 6.67 15.54 0.48
C LYS A 2 7.48 15.24 1.75
N CYS A 3 7.26 16.00 2.81
CA CYS A 3 7.96 15.78 4.09
C CYS A 3 7.61 14.44 4.71
N LEU A 4 6.34 14.04 4.65
CA LEU A 4 5.90 12.74 5.17
C LEU A 4 6.50 11.60 4.38
N LEU A 5 6.58 11.72 3.04
CA LEU A 5 7.21 10.70 2.22
C LEU A 5 8.69 10.56 2.53
N GLN A 6 9.40 11.65 2.69
CA GLN A 6 10.83 11.63 3.02
C GLN A 6 11.05 11.03 4.40
N TYR A 7 10.25 11.42 5.38
CA TYR A 7 10.38 10.92 6.72
C TYR A 7 10.07 9.42 6.79
N GLY A 8 8.97 8.99 6.16
CA GLY A 8 8.63 7.58 6.11
C GLY A 8 9.70 6.74 5.41
N SER A 9 10.27 7.24 4.31
CA SER A 9 11.35 6.55 3.60
C SER A 9 12.62 6.45 4.43
N THR A 10 12.96 7.51 5.16
CA THR A 10 14.13 7.50 6.05
C THR A 10 13.95 6.46 7.15
N LEU A 11 12.78 6.41 7.78
CA LEU A 11 12.51 5.42 8.82
C LEU A 11 12.61 4.00 8.28
N ARG A 12 12.08 3.77 7.08
CA ARG A 12 12.19 2.44 6.44
C ARG A 12 13.65 2.07 6.20
N ASN A 13 14.44 3.00 5.68
CA ASN A 13 15.87 2.75 5.40
C ASN A 13 16.67 2.49 6.67
N LEU A 14 16.22 3.01 7.80
CA LEU A 14 16.83 2.76 9.11
C LEU A 14 16.34 1.45 9.74
N GLY A 15 15.46 0.72 9.09
CA GLY A 15 14.90 -0.51 9.62
C GLY A 15 13.76 -0.30 10.62
N ARG A 16 13.27 0.92 10.76
CA ARG A 16 12.20 1.27 11.69
C ARG A 16 10.87 1.18 10.96
N TYR A 17 10.48 -0.05 10.61
CA TYR A 17 9.37 -0.32 9.70
C TYR A 17 8.02 0.06 10.25
N ASP A 18 7.74 -0.22 11.53
CA ASP A 18 6.46 0.10 12.14
C ASP A 18 6.25 1.62 12.23
N GLU A 19 7.32 2.36 12.53
CA GLU A 19 7.28 3.81 12.55
C GLU A 19 7.10 4.38 11.15
N SER A 20 7.75 3.78 10.15
CA SER A 20 7.58 4.16 8.76
C SER A 20 6.12 3.98 8.33
N LEU A 21 5.53 2.84 8.67
CA LEU A 21 4.12 2.59 8.37
C LEU A 21 3.20 3.61 9.03
N ALA A 22 3.44 3.93 10.30
CA ALA A 22 2.61 4.90 11.02
C ALA A 22 2.63 6.27 10.33
N VAL A 23 3.82 6.72 9.89
CA VAL A 23 3.96 7.99 9.18
C VAL A 23 3.22 7.95 7.84
N LEU A 24 3.35 6.86 7.09
CA LEU A 24 2.72 6.75 5.78
C LEU A 24 1.22 6.48 5.87
N ASP A 25 0.74 5.81 6.92
CA ASP A 25 -0.69 5.70 7.20
C ASP A 25 -1.29 7.09 7.40
N ARG A 26 -0.58 7.95 8.14
CA ARG A 26 -0.99 9.33 8.32
C ARG A 26 -1.01 10.09 7.00
N ALA A 27 0.02 9.91 6.18
CA ALA A 27 0.08 10.54 4.87
C ALA A 27 -1.08 10.09 3.98
N ARG A 28 -1.44 8.83 4.02
CA ARG A 28 -2.58 8.30 3.26
C ARG A 28 -3.89 8.92 3.71
N ALA A 29 -4.06 9.11 5.01
CA ALA A 29 -5.26 9.75 5.55
C ALA A 29 -5.36 11.21 5.12
N GLU A 30 -4.23 11.92 5.08
CA GLU A 30 -4.20 13.34 4.68
C GLU A 30 -4.28 13.54 3.16
N PHE A 31 -3.72 12.62 2.38
CA PHE A 31 -3.63 12.72 0.92
C PHE A 31 -4.14 11.45 0.24
N PRO A 32 -5.44 11.15 0.36
CA PRO A 32 -5.98 9.86 -0.10
C PRO A 32 -5.88 9.65 -1.61
N ASP A 33 -5.77 10.72 -2.39
CA ASP A 33 -5.68 10.62 -3.85
C ASP A 33 -4.25 10.60 -4.38
N SER A 34 -3.25 10.60 -3.50
CA SER A 34 -1.85 10.64 -3.91
C SER A 34 -1.34 9.24 -4.26
N GLU A 35 -1.02 9.03 -5.53
CA GLU A 35 -0.41 7.77 -5.98
C GLU A 35 0.97 7.58 -5.36
N SER A 36 1.71 8.67 -5.19
CA SER A 36 3.04 8.58 -4.56
C SER A 36 2.96 8.08 -3.14
N VAL A 37 2.04 8.63 -2.34
CA VAL A 37 1.84 8.20 -0.96
C VAL A 37 1.44 6.73 -0.93
N GLN A 38 0.53 6.33 -1.78
CA GLN A 38 0.05 4.95 -1.85
C GLN A 38 1.18 3.99 -2.22
N THR A 39 2.02 4.37 -3.17
CA THR A 39 3.16 3.56 -3.59
C THR A 39 4.17 3.39 -2.47
N TRP A 40 4.54 4.49 -1.80
CA TRP A 40 5.50 4.45 -0.69
C TRP A 40 4.96 3.71 0.52
N HIS A 41 3.66 3.81 0.77
CA HIS A 41 2.99 3.04 1.81
C HIS A 41 3.12 1.54 1.54
N ALA A 42 2.91 1.12 0.28
CA ALA A 42 3.07 -0.27 -0.12
C ALA A 42 4.50 -0.75 0.09
N LEU A 43 5.51 0.08 -0.23
CA LEU A 43 6.91 -0.27 0.02
C LEU A 43 7.19 -0.50 1.50
N SER A 44 6.61 0.32 2.36
CA SER A 44 6.79 0.17 3.81
C SER A 44 6.06 -1.05 4.35
N LEU A 45 4.90 -1.39 3.80
CA LEU A 45 4.22 -2.66 4.13
C LEU A 45 5.11 -3.84 3.78
N HIS A 46 5.70 -3.83 2.60
CA HIS A 46 6.61 -4.89 2.18
C HIS A 46 7.81 -5.01 3.13
N ALA A 47 8.42 -3.88 3.47
CA ALA A 47 9.58 -3.86 4.38
C ALA A 47 9.22 -4.39 5.77
N ALA A 48 7.99 -4.15 6.22
CA ALA A 48 7.50 -4.63 7.52
C ALA A 48 7.06 -6.10 7.49
N GLY A 49 7.27 -6.80 6.40
CA GLY A 49 6.91 -8.21 6.26
C GLY A 49 5.44 -8.44 5.89
N ARG A 50 4.73 -7.41 5.48
CA ARG A 50 3.32 -7.49 5.09
C ARG A 50 3.18 -7.43 3.58
N SER A 51 3.82 -8.38 2.91
CA SER A 51 3.90 -8.39 1.44
C SER A 51 2.53 -8.55 0.78
N ASP A 52 1.64 -9.34 1.38
CA ASP A 52 0.30 -9.54 0.81
C ASP A 52 -0.49 -8.22 0.78
N ALA A 53 -0.43 -7.45 1.86
CA ALA A 53 -1.06 -6.14 1.91
C ALA A 53 -0.41 -5.17 0.92
N ALA A 54 0.91 -5.23 0.77
CA ALA A 54 1.64 -4.38 -0.18
C ALA A 54 1.21 -4.64 -1.62
N VAL A 55 1.12 -5.91 -2.00
CA VAL A 55 0.67 -6.29 -3.35
C VAL A 55 -0.78 -5.87 -3.56
N ALA A 56 -1.63 -6.11 -2.56
CA ALA A 56 -3.04 -5.70 -2.63
C ALA A 56 -3.18 -4.21 -2.90
N GLU A 57 -2.40 -3.40 -2.19
CA GLU A 57 -2.45 -1.94 -2.35
C GLU A 57 -2.01 -1.51 -3.75
N LEU A 58 -0.97 -2.11 -4.28
CA LEU A 58 -0.51 -1.80 -5.64
C LEU A 58 -1.51 -2.26 -6.70
N MET A 59 -2.18 -3.40 -6.49
CA MET A 59 -3.22 -3.86 -7.39
C MET A 59 -4.43 -2.94 -7.38
N GLU A 60 -4.81 -2.44 -6.21
CA GLU A 60 -5.88 -1.45 -6.06
C GLU A 60 -5.51 -0.15 -6.76
N LEU A 61 -4.29 0.29 -6.61
CA LEU A 61 -3.79 1.49 -7.30
C LEU A 61 -3.88 1.32 -8.82
N ALA A 62 -3.42 0.16 -9.33
CA ALA A 62 -3.48 -0.13 -10.75
C ALA A 62 -4.93 -0.13 -11.25
N ALA A 63 -5.84 -0.78 -10.50
CA ALA A 63 -7.24 -0.84 -10.88
C ALA A 63 -7.90 0.53 -10.89
N ASP A 64 -7.51 1.42 -9.96
CA ASP A 64 -8.08 2.75 -9.85
C ASP A 64 -7.56 3.72 -10.92
N ARG A 65 -6.28 3.61 -11.27
CA ARG A 65 -5.59 4.63 -12.06
C ARG A 65 -5.31 4.24 -13.50
N ILE A 66 -5.15 2.96 -13.79
CA ILE A 66 -4.90 2.52 -15.15
C ILE A 66 -6.24 2.16 -15.79
N ARG A 67 -6.68 3.00 -16.72
CA ARG A 67 -8.00 2.86 -17.33
C ARG A 67 -7.91 2.50 -18.81
N THR A 68 -6.88 1.73 -19.20
CA THR A 68 -6.76 1.24 -20.56
C THR A 68 -7.73 0.08 -20.79
N PRO A 69 -8.21 -0.12 -22.05
CA PRO A 69 -9.08 -1.25 -22.33
C PRO A 69 -8.50 -2.60 -21.94
N ASP A 70 -7.19 -2.74 -22.06
CA ASP A 70 -6.51 -3.99 -21.68
C ASP A 70 -6.67 -4.29 -20.19
N LEU A 71 -6.41 -3.30 -19.33
CA LEU A 71 -6.50 -3.52 -17.90
C LEU A 71 -7.93 -3.53 -17.39
N LEU A 72 -8.82 -2.73 -17.99
CA LEU A 72 -10.23 -2.70 -17.62
C LEU A 72 -10.89 -4.07 -17.76
N ARG A 73 -10.43 -4.85 -18.72
CA ARG A 73 -10.92 -6.23 -18.93
C ARG A 73 -10.72 -7.10 -17.68
N TYR A 74 -9.71 -6.80 -16.88
CA TYR A 74 -9.35 -7.58 -15.70
C TYR A 74 -9.61 -6.85 -14.39
N GLU A 75 -10.34 -5.73 -14.42
CA GLU A 75 -10.54 -4.92 -13.21
C GLU A 75 -11.17 -5.73 -12.07
N ALA A 76 -12.22 -6.50 -12.35
CA ALA A 76 -12.88 -7.29 -11.31
C ALA A 76 -11.94 -8.32 -10.70
N ALA A 77 -11.11 -8.97 -11.54
CA ALA A 77 -10.13 -9.94 -11.07
C ALA A 77 -9.05 -9.28 -10.21
N LEU A 78 -8.58 -8.09 -10.61
CA LEU A 78 -7.60 -7.34 -9.81
C LEU A 78 -8.15 -7.01 -8.43
N ARG A 79 -9.37 -6.48 -8.37
CA ARG A 79 -9.98 -6.11 -7.09
C ARG A 79 -10.27 -7.33 -6.23
N GLY A 80 -10.71 -8.43 -6.83
CA GLY A 80 -10.97 -9.68 -6.10
C GLY A 80 -9.70 -10.27 -5.52
N ASN A 81 -8.62 -10.27 -6.29
CA ASN A 81 -7.33 -10.75 -5.79
C ASN A 81 -6.75 -9.85 -4.71
N ALA A 82 -6.92 -8.53 -4.85
CA ALA A 82 -6.48 -7.59 -3.81
C ALA A 82 -7.23 -7.84 -2.50
N GLU A 83 -8.54 -8.06 -2.57
CA GLU A 83 -9.34 -8.36 -1.39
C GLU A 83 -8.90 -9.66 -0.72
N TYR A 84 -8.65 -10.69 -1.52
CA TYR A 84 -8.14 -11.97 -1.02
C TYR A 84 -6.80 -11.77 -0.29
N LEU A 85 -5.87 -11.03 -0.89
CA LEU A 85 -4.56 -10.79 -0.28
C LEU A 85 -4.68 -9.99 1.01
N ARG A 86 -5.61 -9.05 1.10
CA ARG A 86 -5.85 -8.32 2.35
C ARG A 86 -6.41 -9.25 3.43
N THR A 87 -7.24 -10.21 3.05
CA THR A 87 -7.74 -11.21 3.99
C THR A 87 -6.60 -12.07 4.52
N VAL A 88 -5.71 -12.53 3.65
CA VAL A 88 -4.53 -13.31 4.04
C VAL A 88 -3.64 -12.48 4.99
N ASP A 89 -3.43 -11.21 4.67
CA ASP A 89 -2.64 -10.32 5.53
C ASP A 89 -3.25 -10.20 6.92
N ARG A 90 -4.55 -10.02 7.01
CA ARG A 90 -5.24 -9.90 8.32
C ARG A 90 -5.13 -11.18 9.13
N GLU A 91 -5.14 -12.33 8.49
CA GLU A 91 -4.99 -13.62 9.17
C GLU A 91 -3.57 -13.81 9.71
N GLN A 92 -2.56 -13.35 8.97
CA GLN A 92 -1.17 -13.47 9.38
C GLN A 92 -0.72 -12.37 10.34
N HIS A 93 -1.37 -11.21 10.28
CA HIS A 93 -1.02 -10.04 11.09
C HIS A 93 -2.28 -9.48 11.74
N PRO A 94 -2.90 -10.22 12.67
CA PRO A 94 -4.13 -9.76 13.31
C PRO A 94 -3.89 -8.48 14.10
N VAL A 95 -4.85 -7.57 13.99
CA VAL A 95 -4.82 -6.31 14.73
C VAL A 95 -5.33 -6.58 16.13
N GLY A 96 -4.50 -6.29 17.06
CA GLY A 96 -4.82 -6.47 18.43
C GLY A 96 -4.99 -6.52 19.53
#